data_4602ffb3febd30e4792e3ef8ea5cbeae
#
_entry.id   4602ffb3febd30e4792e3ef8ea5cbeae
#
_cell.length_a   1.000
_cell.length_b   1.000
_cell.length_c   1.000
_cell.angle_alpha   90.00
_cell.angle_beta   90.00
_cell.angle_gamma   90.00
#
_symmetry.space_group_name_H-M   'P 1'
#
loop_
_entity.id
_entity.type
_entity.pdbx_description
1 polymer ?
#
loop_
_entity_poly.entity_id
_entity_poly.type
_entity_poly.pdbx_seq_one_letter_code
_entity_poly.pdbx_strand_id
1 'polypeptide(L)'
;CIAVVFALAGCVLESSAPLFSEEQGELALKPLGTRFVGEAMENGQWKSDGAIGIFTASGRHYVLSSEKDDKTTDLLFVPMGNARYVLQMQDDSRKGEPYVYLIADVADGHAMLSILDCDQLKKLGGLEESIAFDGSDCSVKGNPGLALFSSLAGQIAPAKMRLTPVK
;
A
#
# COMPACT_ATOMS: atom_id res chain seq x y z
N CYS A 1 1.88 -0.72 17.91
CA CYS A 1 2.40 -0.47 16.56
C CYS A 1 1.46 -1.11 15.56
N ILE A 2 0.92 -0.34 14.61
CA ILE A 2 0.38 -0.89 13.34
C ILE A 2 1.55 -1.52 12.55
N ALA A 3 2.62 -1.82 13.24
CA ALA A 3 3.88 -2.34 12.72
C ALA A 3 3.71 -3.64 11.91
N VAL A 4 2.66 -4.42 12.14
CA VAL A 4 2.44 -5.66 11.38
C VAL A 4 1.93 -5.38 9.96
N VAL A 5 1.18 -4.31 9.75
CA VAL A 5 0.68 -3.97 8.41
C VAL A 5 1.77 -3.29 7.57
N PHE A 6 2.69 -2.57 8.22
CA PHE A 6 3.68 -1.74 7.54
C PHE A 6 5.13 -1.98 7.98
N ALA A 7 5.40 -3.00 8.80
CA ALA A 7 6.74 -3.55 8.89
C ALA A 7 7.06 -4.29 7.59
N LEU A 8 7.07 -3.54 6.50
CA LEU A 8 7.64 -3.95 5.24
C LEU A 8 9.16 -4.03 5.46
N ALA A 9 9.58 -5.07 6.23
CA ALA A 9 10.99 -5.43 6.41
C ALA A 9 11.57 -6.00 5.10
N GLY A 10 11.07 -5.51 3.97
CA GLY A 10 11.47 -5.91 2.63
C GLY A 10 11.58 -4.69 1.73
N CYS A 11 12.28 -4.85 0.64
CA CYS A 11 12.41 -3.86 -0.40
C CYS A 11 11.08 -3.77 -1.15
N VAL A 12 10.38 -2.68 -0.97
CA VAL A 12 9.12 -2.37 -1.66
C VAL A 12 9.36 -1.25 -2.66
N LEU A 13 8.51 -1.17 -3.67
CA LEU A 13 8.58 -0.11 -4.67
C LEU A 13 8.36 1.26 -4.03
N GLU A 14 9.30 2.15 -4.23
CA GLU A 14 9.36 3.48 -3.60
C GLU A 14 9.51 4.61 -4.61
N SER A 15 9.32 5.86 -4.17
CA SER A 15 9.68 7.08 -4.90
C SER A 15 10.01 8.22 -3.94
N SER A 16 10.87 9.14 -4.39
CA SER A 16 11.26 10.34 -3.63
C SER A 16 10.19 11.44 -3.63
N ALA A 17 9.21 11.36 -4.53
CA ALA A 17 8.11 12.30 -4.63
C ALA A 17 6.80 11.54 -4.89
N PRO A 18 5.64 12.10 -4.50
CA PRO A 18 4.36 11.43 -4.75
C PRO A 18 4.11 11.29 -6.26
N LEU A 19 3.69 10.12 -6.71
CA LEU A 19 3.32 9.88 -8.11
C LEU A 19 1.89 10.32 -8.42
N PHE A 20 1.05 10.40 -7.39
CA PHE A 20 -0.36 10.73 -7.51
C PHE A 20 -0.70 11.90 -6.58
N SER A 21 -1.53 12.81 -7.08
CA SER A 21 -2.05 13.93 -6.32
C SER A 21 -3.35 13.56 -5.60
N GLU A 22 -3.75 14.36 -4.62
CA GLU A 22 -4.97 14.13 -3.83
C GLU A 22 -6.23 14.10 -4.71
N GLU A 23 -6.29 14.89 -5.80
CA GLU A 23 -7.43 14.92 -6.71
C GLU A 23 -7.71 13.58 -7.38
N GLN A 24 -6.70 12.72 -7.50
CA GLN A 24 -6.80 11.37 -8.05
C GLN A 24 -7.29 10.34 -7.02
N GLY A 25 -7.35 10.74 -5.74
CA GLY A 25 -7.72 9.86 -4.64
C GLY A 25 -9.21 9.58 -4.53
N GLU A 26 -9.54 8.47 -3.87
CA GLU A 26 -10.89 8.04 -3.54
C GLU A 26 -10.94 7.47 -2.11
N LEU A 27 -12.04 7.73 -1.40
CA LEU A 27 -12.26 7.17 -0.05
C LEU A 27 -12.73 5.70 -0.14
N ALA A 28 -11.85 4.83 -0.62
CA ALA A 28 -12.12 3.42 -0.92
C ALA A 28 -12.63 2.61 0.28
N LEU A 29 -12.19 2.93 1.49
CA LEU A 29 -12.57 2.21 2.72
C LEU A 29 -13.86 2.71 3.36
N LYS A 30 -14.43 3.82 2.86
CA LYS A 30 -15.64 4.44 3.45
C LYS A 30 -16.81 3.47 3.66
N PRO A 31 -17.12 2.55 2.73
CA PRO A 31 -18.18 1.57 2.94
C PRO A 31 -17.89 0.55 4.03
N LEU A 32 -16.63 0.32 4.38
CA LEU A 32 -16.20 -0.67 5.35
C LEU A 32 -16.12 -0.12 6.78
N GLY A 33 -15.95 1.21 6.94
CA GLY A 33 -15.82 1.88 8.24
C GLY A 33 -14.53 2.67 8.39
N THR A 34 -14.17 2.97 9.62
CA THR A 34 -13.00 3.81 9.95
C THR A 34 -11.98 3.10 10.85
N ARG A 35 -12.29 1.94 11.39
CA ARG A 35 -11.42 1.18 12.30
C ARG A 35 -11.14 -0.18 11.69
N PHE A 36 -9.87 -0.54 11.61
CA PHE A 36 -9.45 -1.80 11.00
C PHE A 36 -8.37 -2.46 11.85
N VAL A 37 -8.41 -3.78 11.87
CA VAL A 37 -7.28 -4.59 12.30
C VAL A 37 -6.47 -5.03 11.08
N GLY A 38 -5.16 -4.89 11.16
CA GLY A 38 -4.23 -5.42 10.17
C GLY A 38 -3.96 -6.90 10.42
N GLU A 39 -3.97 -7.70 9.37
CA GLU A 39 -3.65 -9.12 9.42
C GLU A 39 -2.63 -9.46 8.33
N ALA A 40 -1.70 -10.34 8.65
CA ALA A 40 -0.74 -10.89 7.71
C ALA A 40 -0.97 -12.39 7.49
N MET A 41 -0.66 -12.87 6.29
CA MET A 41 -0.72 -14.29 5.96
C MET A 41 0.55 -14.99 6.44
N GLU A 42 0.42 -15.84 7.44
CA GLU A 42 1.51 -16.66 7.97
C GLU A 42 1.12 -18.14 7.96
N ASN A 43 1.91 -18.97 7.30
CA ASN A 43 1.68 -20.42 7.20
C ASN A 43 0.25 -20.78 6.74
N GLY A 44 -0.29 -20.01 5.77
CA GLY A 44 -1.63 -20.23 5.24
C GLY A 44 -2.79 -19.75 6.13
N GLN A 45 -2.49 -19.01 7.19
CA GLN A 45 -3.50 -18.48 8.11
C GLN A 45 -3.34 -16.96 8.28
N TRP A 46 -4.44 -16.23 8.37
CA TRP A 46 -4.46 -14.82 8.71
C TRP A 46 -4.20 -14.65 10.20
N LYS A 47 -3.17 -13.87 10.53
CA LYS A 47 -2.79 -13.55 11.90
C LYS A 47 -2.69 -12.04 12.09
N SER A 48 -3.08 -11.58 13.28
CA SER A 48 -3.02 -10.19 13.70
C SER A 48 -2.34 -10.08 15.06
N ASP A 49 -1.67 -8.95 15.30
CA ASP A 49 -1.23 -8.54 16.64
C ASP A 49 -2.32 -7.83 17.45
N GLY A 50 -3.52 -7.69 16.88
CA GLY A 50 -4.66 -7.01 17.49
C GLY A 50 -4.55 -5.49 17.52
N ALA A 51 -3.55 -4.90 16.86
CA ALA A 51 -3.45 -3.45 16.76
C ALA A 51 -4.54 -2.89 15.84
N ILE A 52 -5.24 -1.85 16.33
CA ILE A 52 -6.32 -1.20 15.58
C ILE A 52 -5.76 0.07 14.93
N GLY A 53 -5.94 0.15 13.62
CA GLY A 53 -5.74 1.35 12.83
C GLY A 53 -7.02 2.16 12.72
N ILE A 54 -6.90 3.48 12.87
CA ILE A 54 -7.99 4.43 12.69
C ILE A 54 -7.73 5.21 11.42
N PHE A 55 -8.64 5.09 10.45
CA PHE A 55 -8.56 5.72 9.14
C PHE A 55 -9.50 6.93 9.12
N THR A 56 -8.96 8.11 9.35
CA THR A 56 -9.71 9.37 9.32
C THR A 56 -9.67 9.96 7.92
N ALA A 57 -10.85 10.18 7.32
CA ALA A 57 -10.94 10.83 6.02
C ALA A 57 -10.54 12.30 6.12
N SER A 58 -9.65 12.74 5.22
CA SER A 58 -9.20 14.12 5.06
C SER A 58 -9.19 14.43 3.56
N GLY A 59 -10.16 15.23 3.08
CA GLY A 59 -10.34 15.43 1.64
C GLY A 59 -10.59 14.11 0.91
N ARG A 60 -9.68 13.73 0.02
CA ARG A 60 -9.75 12.50 -0.80
C ARG A 60 -8.70 11.45 -0.39
N HIS A 61 -8.07 11.62 0.76
CA HIS A 61 -7.12 10.67 1.34
C HIS A 61 -7.53 10.29 2.76
N TYR A 62 -6.81 9.35 3.36
CA TYR A 62 -6.94 9.00 4.77
C TYR A 62 -5.68 9.38 5.53
N VAL A 63 -5.88 9.80 6.78
CA VAL A 63 -4.83 9.84 7.79
C VAL A 63 -5.00 8.61 8.67
N LEU A 64 -4.04 7.71 8.60
CA LEU A 64 -3.97 6.52 9.44
C LEU A 64 -3.28 6.87 10.76
N SER A 65 -3.93 6.58 11.86
CA SER A 65 -3.35 6.62 13.21
C SER A 65 -3.54 5.29 13.92
N SER A 66 -2.85 5.10 15.03
CA SER A 66 -3.00 3.93 15.90
C SER A 66 -3.54 4.37 17.26
N GLU A 67 -4.29 3.49 17.91
CA GLU A 67 -4.68 3.72 19.33
C GLU A 67 -3.48 3.73 20.30
N LYS A 68 -2.32 3.22 19.86
CA LYS A 68 -1.12 3.04 20.69
C LYS A 68 0.03 3.97 20.36
N ASP A 69 -0.05 4.74 19.29
CA ASP A 69 1.07 5.55 18.78
C ASP A 69 0.52 6.87 18.22
N ASP A 70 1.16 7.98 18.55
CA ASP A 70 0.80 9.31 18.03
C ASP A 70 1.27 9.56 16.59
N LYS A 71 1.97 8.59 15.98
CA LYS A 71 2.39 8.70 14.58
C LYS A 71 1.22 8.56 13.65
N THR A 72 1.21 9.38 12.61
CA THR A 72 0.25 9.32 11.53
C THR A 72 0.93 8.99 10.21
N THR A 73 0.19 8.39 9.28
CA THR A 73 0.64 8.08 7.92
C THR A 73 -0.45 8.49 6.95
N ASP A 74 -0.10 9.27 5.94
CA ASP A 74 -1.03 9.64 4.88
C ASP A 74 -1.18 8.50 3.86
N LEU A 75 -2.41 8.17 3.52
CA LEU A 75 -2.78 7.08 2.63
C LEU A 75 -3.68 7.60 1.52
N LEU A 76 -3.26 7.43 0.27
CA LEU A 76 -4.03 7.80 -0.91
C LEU A 76 -4.39 6.55 -1.71
N PHE A 77 -5.68 6.26 -1.86
CA PHE A 77 -6.18 5.19 -2.72
C PHE A 77 -6.53 5.76 -4.09
N VAL A 78 -5.81 5.38 -5.12
CA VAL A 78 -6.01 5.86 -6.49
C VAL A 78 -6.68 4.75 -7.30
N PRO A 79 -7.93 4.96 -7.80
CA PRO A 79 -8.69 3.90 -8.43
C PRO A 79 -8.09 3.45 -9.77
N MET A 80 -8.06 2.13 -9.99
CA MET A 80 -7.68 1.49 -11.26
C MET A 80 -8.86 0.78 -11.94
N GLY A 81 -10.06 0.83 -11.34
CA GLY A 81 -11.24 0.08 -11.76
C GLY A 81 -11.42 -1.24 -11.02
N ASN A 82 -12.64 -1.78 -11.06
CA ASN A 82 -13.01 -3.07 -10.43
C ASN A 82 -12.68 -3.15 -8.93
N ALA A 83 -12.89 -2.07 -8.18
CA ALA A 83 -12.55 -1.96 -6.76
C ALA A 83 -11.07 -2.22 -6.44
N ARG A 84 -10.20 -2.03 -7.41
CA ARG A 84 -8.73 -2.11 -7.29
C ARG A 84 -8.12 -0.72 -7.29
N TYR A 85 -7.11 -0.53 -6.47
CA TYR A 85 -6.47 0.76 -6.22
C TYR A 85 -4.95 0.62 -6.15
N VAL A 86 -4.23 1.67 -6.56
CA VAL A 86 -2.87 1.90 -6.06
C VAL A 86 -3.02 2.57 -4.70
N LEU A 87 -2.40 2.01 -3.68
CA LEU A 87 -2.25 2.65 -2.38
C LEU A 87 -0.88 3.33 -2.32
N GLN A 88 -0.88 4.66 -2.35
CA GLN A 88 0.30 5.48 -2.10
C GLN A 88 0.34 5.85 -0.62
N MET A 89 1.46 5.57 0.04
CA MET A 89 1.68 5.88 1.45
C MET A 89 2.89 6.76 1.61
N GLN A 90 2.81 7.74 2.50
CA GLN A 90 3.97 8.51 2.92
C GLN A 90 4.60 7.84 4.15
N ASP A 91 5.88 7.52 4.08
CA ASP A 91 6.64 6.94 5.18
C ASP A 91 7.85 7.82 5.53
N ASP A 92 7.64 8.76 6.43
CA ASP A 92 8.68 9.70 6.87
C ASP A 92 9.85 9.03 7.64
N SER A 93 9.75 7.74 7.96
CA SER A 93 10.84 6.98 8.56
C SER A 93 11.95 6.62 7.57
N ARG A 94 11.65 6.66 6.25
CA ARG A 94 12.57 6.33 5.17
C ARG A 94 13.28 7.58 4.66
N LYS A 95 14.60 7.50 4.57
CA LYS A 95 15.42 8.61 4.07
C LYS A 95 15.44 8.60 2.54
N GLY A 96 15.06 9.74 1.94
CA GLY A 96 15.22 10.00 0.51
C GLY A 96 14.10 9.51 -0.38
N GLU A 97 13.35 8.49 0.02
CA GLU A 97 12.23 7.92 -0.73
C GLU A 97 11.04 7.69 0.20
N PRO A 98 10.30 8.77 0.58
CA PRO A 98 9.26 8.68 1.61
C PRO A 98 7.95 8.06 1.14
N TYR A 99 7.78 7.77 -0.15
CA TYR A 99 6.55 7.21 -0.70
C TYR A 99 6.72 5.74 -1.05
N VAL A 100 5.82 4.90 -0.56
CA VAL A 100 5.74 3.47 -0.88
C VAL A 100 4.41 3.14 -1.53
N TYR A 101 4.41 2.09 -2.36
CA TYR A 101 3.27 1.71 -3.18
C TYR A 101 2.87 0.26 -2.99
N LEU A 102 1.56 0.05 -2.85
CA LEU A 102 0.94 -1.28 -2.80
C LEU A 102 -0.24 -1.32 -3.77
N ILE A 103 -0.69 -2.52 -4.09
CA ILE A 103 -1.98 -2.71 -4.74
C ILE A 103 -3.01 -3.10 -3.68
N ALA A 104 -4.15 -2.42 -3.68
CA ALA A 104 -5.25 -2.71 -2.78
C ALA A 104 -6.47 -3.18 -3.58
N ASP A 105 -7.06 -4.31 -3.18
CA ASP A 105 -8.35 -4.79 -3.68
C ASP A 105 -9.38 -4.67 -2.54
N VAL A 106 -10.41 -3.85 -2.74
CA VAL A 106 -11.45 -3.59 -1.73
C VAL A 106 -12.71 -4.35 -2.11
N ALA A 107 -12.87 -5.55 -1.56
CA ALA A 107 -14.00 -6.43 -1.85
C ALA A 107 -14.35 -7.30 -0.64
N ASP A 108 -15.55 -7.88 -0.64
CA ASP A 108 -16.00 -8.86 0.34
C ASP A 108 -15.85 -8.42 1.81
N GLY A 109 -15.98 -7.11 2.06
CA GLY A 109 -15.91 -6.55 3.41
C GLY A 109 -14.48 -6.36 3.94
N HIS A 110 -13.46 -6.51 3.10
CA HIS A 110 -12.04 -6.35 3.45
C HIS A 110 -11.30 -5.47 2.43
N ALA A 111 -10.12 -4.98 2.81
CA ALA A 111 -9.14 -4.49 1.86
C ALA A 111 -7.93 -5.43 1.85
N MET A 112 -7.70 -6.09 0.72
CA MET A 112 -6.57 -6.98 0.51
C MET A 112 -5.39 -6.18 -0.04
N LEU A 113 -4.20 -6.30 0.56
CA LEU A 113 -3.03 -5.52 0.20
C LEU A 113 -1.94 -6.42 -0.36
N SER A 114 -1.52 -6.14 -1.59
CA SER A 114 -0.41 -6.81 -2.27
C SER A 114 0.83 -5.92 -2.29
N ILE A 115 1.94 -6.46 -1.82
CA ILE A 115 3.23 -5.76 -1.78
C ILE A 115 3.84 -5.78 -3.18
N LEU A 116 4.36 -4.64 -3.62
CA LEU A 116 5.21 -4.53 -4.82
C LEU A 116 6.66 -4.78 -4.41
N ASP A 117 6.98 -6.05 -4.18
CA ASP A 117 8.28 -6.53 -3.72
C ASP A 117 9.35 -6.41 -4.83
N CYS A 118 10.48 -5.78 -4.52
CA CYS A 118 11.53 -5.48 -5.50
C CYS A 118 12.14 -6.74 -6.15
N ASP A 119 12.32 -7.82 -5.39
CA ASP A 119 12.85 -9.08 -5.94
C ASP A 119 11.85 -9.75 -6.90
N GLN A 120 10.56 -9.66 -6.59
CA GLN A 120 9.50 -10.13 -7.51
C GLN A 120 9.46 -9.28 -8.77
N LEU A 121 9.48 -7.95 -8.64
CA LEU A 121 9.47 -7.04 -9.79
C LEU A 121 10.68 -7.25 -10.69
N LYS A 122 11.87 -7.46 -10.12
CA LYS A 122 13.08 -7.77 -10.87
C LYS A 122 12.97 -9.08 -11.67
N LYS A 123 12.32 -10.10 -11.11
CA LYS A 123 12.09 -11.39 -11.77
C LYS A 123 11.08 -11.31 -12.91
N LEU A 124 10.15 -10.37 -12.89
CA LEU A 124 9.21 -10.17 -14.00
C LEU A 124 9.93 -9.71 -15.27
N GLY A 125 11.00 -8.90 -15.14
CA GLY A 125 11.75 -8.33 -16.25
C GLY A 125 10.98 -7.28 -17.05
N GLY A 126 11.67 -6.55 -17.92
CA GLY A 126 11.04 -5.56 -18.81
C GLY A 126 10.53 -4.30 -18.10
N LEU A 127 10.92 -4.06 -16.86
CA LEU A 127 10.48 -2.92 -16.04
C LEU A 127 11.55 -1.83 -15.93
N GLU A 128 12.73 -2.01 -16.50
CA GLU A 128 13.91 -1.19 -16.32
C GLU A 128 13.73 0.26 -16.84
N GLU A 129 12.79 0.48 -17.75
CA GLU A 129 12.45 1.84 -18.21
C GLU A 129 11.68 2.64 -17.13
N SER A 130 10.84 1.95 -16.35
CA SER A 130 9.96 2.57 -15.36
C SER A 130 10.45 2.41 -13.92
N ILE A 131 11.33 1.43 -13.66
CA ILE A 131 11.82 1.09 -12.32
C ILE A 131 13.35 1.02 -12.34
N ALA A 132 13.98 1.72 -11.41
CA ALA A 132 15.40 1.56 -11.10
C ALA A 132 15.55 0.45 -10.06
N PHE A 133 16.48 -0.47 -10.29
CA PHE A 133 16.85 -1.51 -9.33
C PHE A 133 18.27 -1.26 -8.83
N ASP A 134 18.46 -1.14 -7.53
CA ASP A 134 19.76 -0.97 -6.87
C ASP A 134 19.91 -2.02 -5.75
N GLY A 135 20.64 -3.06 -6.05
CA GLY A 135 20.76 -4.21 -5.14
C GLY A 135 19.40 -4.87 -4.88
N SER A 136 18.94 -4.77 -3.64
CA SER A 136 17.63 -5.23 -3.19
C SER A 136 16.54 -4.18 -3.30
N ASP A 137 16.89 -2.91 -3.50
CA ASP A 137 15.94 -1.80 -3.52
C ASP A 137 15.41 -1.53 -4.92
N CYS A 138 14.24 -0.92 -5.03
CA CYS A 138 13.68 -0.49 -6.30
C CYS A 138 12.86 0.79 -6.16
N SER A 139 13.04 1.68 -7.13
CA SER A 139 12.35 2.97 -7.16
C SER A 139 11.75 3.28 -8.52
N VAL A 140 10.65 4.03 -8.52
CA VAL A 140 9.98 4.45 -9.75
C VAL A 140 10.79 5.55 -10.42
N LYS A 141 11.01 5.41 -11.73
CA LYS A 141 11.62 6.44 -12.58
C LYS A 141 10.56 7.34 -13.18
N GLY A 142 10.74 8.65 -13.03
CA GLY A 142 9.80 9.63 -13.59
C GLY A 142 8.38 9.49 -13.03
N ASN A 143 7.39 9.66 -13.89
CA ASN A 143 5.98 9.46 -13.54
C ASN A 143 5.27 8.58 -14.58
N PRO A 144 5.33 7.25 -14.41
CA PRO A 144 4.71 6.31 -15.35
C PRO A 144 3.17 6.29 -15.26
N GLY A 145 2.57 6.99 -14.27
CA GLY A 145 1.14 7.01 -14.04
C GLY A 145 0.56 5.65 -13.66
N LEU A 146 -0.76 5.50 -13.79
CA LEU A 146 -1.48 4.26 -13.47
C LEU A 146 -1.15 3.09 -14.40
N ALA A 147 -0.62 3.35 -15.61
CA ALA A 147 -0.31 2.29 -16.59
C ALA A 147 0.67 1.26 -16.04
N LEU A 148 1.73 1.70 -15.33
CA LEU A 148 2.66 0.80 -14.66
C LEU A 148 1.96 -0.09 -13.64
N PHE A 149 1.19 0.50 -12.73
CA PHE A 149 0.53 -0.23 -11.64
C PHE A 149 -0.55 -1.19 -12.15
N SER A 150 -1.30 -0.80 -13.19
CA SER A 150 -2.28 -1.68 -13.83
C SER A 150 -1.62 -2.91 -14.45
N SER A 151 -0.45 -2.74 -15.08
CA SER A 151 0.34 -3.85 -15.61
C SER A 151 0.86 -4.75 -14.49
N LEU A 152 1.37 -4.18 -13.40
CA LEU A 152 1.91 -4.95 -12.28
C LEU A 152 0.82 -5.73 -11.54
N ALA A 153 -0.35 -5.14 -11.35
CA ALA A 153 -1.45 -5.74 -10.59
C ALA A 153 -1.90 -7.12 -11.10
N GLY A 154 -1.72 -7.39 -12.39
CA GLY A 154 -2.02 -8.70 -12.98
C GLY A 154 -0.88 -9.73 -12.86
N GLN A 155 0.30 -9.35 -12.39
CA GLN A 155 1.52 -10.15 -12.43
C GLN A 155 2.14 -10.41 -11.06
N ILE A 156 1.74 -9.66 -10.03
CA ILE A 156 2.27 -9.81 -8.67
C ILE A 156 1.65 -10.98 -7.94
N ALA A 157 2.34 -11.44 -6.89
CA ALA A 157 1.85 -12.48 -6.00
C ALA A 157 0.54 -12.07 -5.32
N PRO A 158 -0.32 -13.03 -4.93
CA PRO A 158 -1.53 -12.77 -4.16
C PRO A 158 -1.26 -11.95 -2.89
N ALA A 159 -2.25 -11.17 -2.46
CA ALA A 159 -2.18 -10.38 -1.24
C ALA A 159 -1.78 -11.23 -0.03
N LYS A 160 -0.83 -10.73 0.75
CA LYS A 160 -0.40 -11.34 2.01
C LYS A 160 -0.78 -10.51 3.24
N MET A 161 -1.43 -9.39 3.03
CA MET A 161 -1.96 -8.54 4.09
C MET A 161 -3.41 -8.20 3.80
N ARG A 162 -4.19 -7.99 4.85
CA ARG A 162 -5.56 -7.47 4.73
C ARG A 162 -5.91 -6.54 5.88
N LEU A 163 -6.83 -5.63 5.60
CA LEU A 163 -7.48 -4.80 6.59
C LEU A 163 -8.89 -5.32 6.80
N THR A 164 -9.20 -5.73 8.04
CA THR A 164 -10.51 -6.24 8.44
C THR A 164 -11.18 -5.19 9.31
N PRO A 165 -12.41 -4.73 8.97
CA PRO A 165 -13.10 -3.72 9.77
C PRO A 165 -13.46 -4.26 11.15
N VAL A 166 -13.31 -3.40 12.15
CA VAL A 166 -13.70 -3.66 13.55
C VAL A 166 -15.03 -2.99 13.83
N LYS A 167 -15.98 -3.76 14.35
CA LYS A 167 -17.30 -3.26 14.75
C LYS A 167 -17.23 -2.47 16.06
#